data_76fa566ae9f0fcf349157f139b8cd10f
#
_entry.id   76fa566ae9f0fcf349157f139b8cd10f
#
_cell.length_a   1.000
_cell.length_b   1.000
_cell.length_c   1.000
_cell.angle_alpha   90.00
_cell.angle_beta   90.00
_cell.angle_gamma   90.00
#
_symmetry.space_group_name_H-M   'P 1'
#
loop_
_entity.id
_entity.type
_entity.pdbx_description
1 polymer ?
#
loop_
_entity_poly.entity_id
_entity_poly.type
_entity_poly.pdbx_seq_one_letter_code
_entity_poly.pdbx_strand_id
1 'polypeptide(L)'
;MKRRLFIQTAAAGVAAASATVARAENAEAELSPVGLVNLTPQIKTSRVGFGTGVHAGMRQSNMHRMGNGIGVENMRYAYDCGIRFFDMADSYGTHQFVAEALKGKPRDSYTLSTKIWCYPGGGIPEKERLPADQLIERFLKELNTDYIDLINIHCLMSPDWVERFEYQFEPMEKLKKRGLIRAHGVSCHARTAAEIAAKHPWVDSMHLRLNSEREKMDGDWDQNVAIAKTAKENGKGVIIMKVLGEGTINTPEGRKRSTIAVTRMPYKDVMIVGFEAKQHIDEFLENVAEGLKLEAK
;
A
#
# COMPACT_ATOMS: atom_id res chain seq x y z
N MET A 1 -27.94 -28.09 -47.45
CA MET A 1 -27.01 -28.49 -46.35
C MET A 1 -25.71 -27.67 -46.27
N LYS A 2 -25.41 -26.69 -47.13
CA LYS A 2 -24.13 -25.93 -47.12
C LYS A 2 -24.16 -24.57 -46.37
N ARG A 3 -25.31 -24.04 -45.92
CA ARG A 3 -25.39 -22.74 -45.25
C ARG A 3 -25.18 -22.79 -43.71
N ARG A 4 -25.36 -23.96 -43.06
CA ARG A 4 -25.15 -24.10 -41.61
C ARG A 4 -23.67 -24.22 -41.18
N LEU A 5 -22.81 -24.69 -42.05
CA LEU A 5 -21.38 -24.91 -41.74
C LEU A 5 -20.60 -23.57 -41.73
N PHE A 6 -21.03 -22.56 -42.52
CA PHE A 6 -20.33 -21.27 -42.63
C PHE A 6 -20.59 -20.36 -41.39
N ILE A 7 -21.73 -20.50 -40.74
CA ILE A 7 -22.05 -19.71 -39.54
C ILE A 7 -21.32 -20.24 -38.31
N GLN A 8 -21.10 -21.55 -38.18
CA GLN A 8 -20.37 -22.16 -37.07
C GLN A 8 -18.84 -21.85 -37.11
N THR A 9 -18.24 -21.77 -38.28
CA THR A 9 -16.80 -21.42 -38.44
C THR A 9 -16.54 -19.93 -38.18
N ALA A 10 -17.45 -19.02 -38.55
CA ALA A 10 -17.32 -17.60 -38.26
C ALA A 10 -17.49 -17.29 -36.75
N ALA A 11 -18.44 -17.94 -36.04
CA ALA A 11 -18.63 -17.77 -34.60
C ALA A 11 -17.45 -18.32 -33.78
N ALA A 12 -16.86 -19.44 -34.18
CA ALA A 12 -15.66 -20.01 -33.54
C ALA A 12 -14.42 -19.10 -33.72
N GLY A 13 -14.26 -18.50 -34.92
CA GLY A 13 -13.16 -17.57 -35.21
C GLY A 13 -13.25 -16.27 -34.39
N VAL A 14 -14.43 -15.72 -34.23
CA VAL A 14 -14.67 -14.49 -33.44
C VAL A 14 -14.45 -14.76 -31.94
N ALA A 15 -14.92 -15.90 -31.42
CA ALA A 15 -14.71 -16.29 -30.03
C ALA A 15 -13.23 -16.54 -29.72
N ALA A 16 -12.49 -17.18 -30.62
CA ALA A 16 -11.05 -17.42 -30.47
C ALA A 16 -10.24 -16.10 -30.52
N ALA A 17 -10.58 -15.20 -31.44
CA ALA A 17 -9.94 -13.89 -31.52
C ALA A 17 -10.21 -13.04 -30.28
N SER A 18 -11.46 -13.02 -29.76
CA SER A 18 -11.83 -12.32 -28.52
C SER A 18 -11.11 -12.89 -27.30
N ALA A 19 -10.96 -14.21 -27.19
CA ALA A 19 -10.23 -14.85 -26.10
C ALA A 19 -8.72 -14.54 -26.17
N THR A 20 -8.14 -14.44 -27.37
CA THR A 20 -6.73 -14.10 -27.56
C THR A 20 -6.45 -12.65 -27.19
N VAL A 21 -7.34 -11.73 -27.60
CA VAL A 21 -7.23 -10.30 -27.24
C VAL A 21 -7.37 -10.12 -25.73
N ALA A 22 -8.39 -10.71 -25.08
CA ALA A 22 -8.57 -10.64 -23.64
C ALA A 22 -7.37 -11.24 -22.86
N ARG A 23 -6.75 -12.29 -23.37
CA ARG A 23 -5.54 -12.89 -22.77
C ARG A 23 -4.32 -11.98 -22.94
N ALA A 24 -4.17 -11.30 -24.07
CA ALA A 24 -3.10 -10.33 -24.29
C ALA A 24 -3.27 -9.10 -23.40
N GLU A 25 -4.47 -8.55 -23.29
CA GLU A 25 -4.79 -7.43 -22.40
C GLU A 25 -4.56 -7.78 -20.92
N ASN A 26 -4.92 -8.99 -20.46
CA ASN A 26 -4.62 -9.46 -19.11
C ASN A 26 -3.12 -9.61 -18.88
N ALA A 27 -2.36 -10.15 -19.84
CA ALA A 27 -0.91 -10.28 -19.73
C ALA A 27 -0.22 -8.91 -19.68
N GLU A 28 -0.69 -7.94 -20.44
CA GLU A 28 -0.17 -6.57 -20.42
C GLU A 28 -0.51 -5.87 -19.08
N ALA A 29 -1.71 -6.07 -18.54
CA ALA A 29 -2.11 -5.59 -17.23
C ALA A 29 -1.29 -6.22 -16.09
N GLU A 30 -0.95 -7.50 -16.19
CA GLU A 30 -0.07 -8.20 -15.23
C GLU A 30 1.35 -7.64 -15.21
N LEU A 31 1.88 -7.22 -16.36
CA LEU A 31 3.21 -6.62 -16.49
C LEU A 31 3.24 -5.11 -16.28
N SER A 32 2.09 -4.47 -16.07
CA SER A 32 2.02 -3.04 -15.75
C SER A 32 2.61 -2.74 -14.38
N PRO A 33 3.55 -1.79 -14.26
CA PRO A 33 4.13 -1.39 -12.96
C PRO A 33 3.09 -0.82 -11.98
N VAL A 34 1.95 -0.38 -12.49
CA VAL A 34 0.80 0.11 -11.72
C VAL A 34 -0.42 -0.81 -11.83
N GLY A 35 -0.22 -2.06 -12.28
CA GLY A 35 -1.27 -3.06 -12.37
C GLY A 35 -2.05 -3.21 -11.07
N LEU A 36 -3.36 -3.45 -11.18
CA LEU A 36 -4.24 -3.58 -10.01
C LEU A 36 -4.10 -4.94 -9.35
N VAL A 37 -4.01 -4.94 -8.03
CA VAL A 37 -3.92 -6.13 -7.17
C VAL A 37 -5.05 -6.12 -6.12
N ASN A 38 -5.47 -7.29 -5.68
CA ASN A 38 -6.40 -7.43 -4.58
C ASN A 38 -5.61 -7.44 -3.27
N LEU A 39 -5.59 -6.29 -2.56
CA LEU A 39 -4.95 -6.19 -1.24
C LEU A 39 -5.75 -6.94 -0.17
N THR A 40 -7.07 -6.76 -0.18
CA THR A 40 -8.04 -7.52 0.63
C THR A 40 -9.26 -7.83 -0.25
N PRO A 41 -10.20 -8.66 0.18
CA PRO A 41 -11.43 -8.89 -0.58
C PRO A 41 -12.22 -7.61 -0.93
N GLN A 42 -12.08 -6.55 -0.11
CA GLN A 42 -12.79 -5.28 -0.27
C GLN A 42 -11.94 -4.18 -0.91
N ILE A 43 -10.63 -4.38 -1.07
CA ILE A 43 -9.71 -3.35 -1.57
C ILE A 43 -8.93 -3.88 -2.76
N LYS A 44 -9.20 -3.29 -3.93
CA LYS A 44 -8.41 -3.47 -5.15
C LYS A 44 -7.68 -2.17 -5.45
N THR A 45 -6.36 -2.21 -5.65
CA THR A 45 -5.52 -1.02 -5.79
C THR A 45 -4.29 -1.28 -6.64
N SER A 46 -3.50 -0.25 -6.95
CA SER A 46 -2.24 -0.43 -7.69
C SER A 46 -1.17 -1.14 -6.84
N ARG A 47 -0.32 -1.95 -7.48
CA ARG A 47 0.81 -2.64 -6.82
C ARG A 47 1.89 -1.69 -6.31
N VAL A 48 1.92 -0.44 -6.76
CA VAL A 48 2.76 0.63 -6.23
C VAL A 48 1.90 1.65 -5.54
N GLY A 49 2.33 2.10 -4.35
CA GLY A 49 1.70 3.12 -3.55
C GLY A 49 2.63 4.30 -3.26
N PHE A 50 2.05 5.48 -3.10
CA PHE A 50 2.73 6.69 -2.67
C PHE A 50 2.72 6.78 -1.14
N GLY A 51 3.90 6.72 -0.50
CA GLY A 51 4.08 6.88 0.94
C GLY A 51 4.41 8.33 1.30
N THR A 52 3.75 8.87 2.32
CA THR A 52 3.96 10.26 2.77
C THR A 52 4.78 10.37 4.07
N GLY A 53 5.32 9.24 4.56
CA GLY A 53 5.96 9.13 5.87
C GLY A 53 7.48 9.11 5.87
N VAL A 54 8.16 9.69 4.89
CA VAL A 54 9.63 9.76 4.88
C VAL A 54 10.10 10.74 5.96
N HIS A 55 10.98 10.28 6.86
CA HIS A 55 11.45 11.05 8.03
C HIS A 55 10.31 11.71 8.81
N ALA A 56 9.21 10.97 9.01
CA ALA A 56 8.01 11.48 9.61
C ALA A 56 7.94 11.25 11.13
N GLY A 57 7.27 12.19 11.79
CA GLY A 57 6.94 12.21 13.21
C GLY A 57 6.51 13.60 13.63
N MET A 58 5.88 13.74 14.79
CA MET A 58 5.46 15.05 15.32
C MET A 58 4.51 15.81 14.35
N ARG A 59 3.71 15.08 13.58
CA ARG A 59 2.88 15.61 12.47
C ARG A 59 3.66 16.42 11.43
N GLN A 60 4.92 16.02 11.20
CA GLN A 60 5.80 16.56 10.17
C GLN A 60 6.38 15.40 9.35
N SER A 61 6.62 15.62 8.08
CA SER A 61 7.29 14.68 7.17
C SER A 61 8.09 15.46 6.12
N ASN A 62 8.77 14.75 5.22
CA ASN A 62 9.39 15.39 4.06
C ASN A 62 8.40 16.19 3.21
N MET A 63 7.11 15.82 3.19
CA MET A 63 6.05 16.57 2.49
C MET A 63 5.96 18.03 2.96
N HIS A 64 6.14 18.28 4.27
CA HIS A 64 6.18 19.63 4.84
C HIS A 64 7.47 20.36 4.49
N ARG A 65 8.60 19.65 4.46
CA ARG A 65 9.94 20.21 4.23
C ARG A 65 10.23 20.55 2.77
N MET A 66 9.59 19.84 1.82
CA MET A 66 9.76 20.12 0.38
C MET A 66 9.24 21.50 -0.04
N GLY A 67 8.30 22.08 0.72
CA GLY A 67 7.77 23.43 0.46
C GLY A 67 6.93 23.55 -0.82
N ASN A 68 6.34 24.73 -1.02
CA ASN A 68 5.69 25.20 -2.26
C ASN A 68 4.75 24.22 -2.97
N GLY A 69 4.10 23.30 -2.24
CA GLY A 69 3.17 22.35 -2.84
C GLY A 69 3.82 21.21 -3.64
N ILE A 70 5.15 21.09 -3.66
CA ILE A 70 5.87 20.05 -4.43
C ILE A 70 5.35 18.64 -4.11
N GLY A 71 5.13 18.33 -2.83
CA GLY A 71 4.59 17.05 -2.44
C GLY A 71 3.19 16.77 -2.99
N VAL A 72 2.32 17.79 -3.03
CA VAL A 72 0.97 17.69 -3.63
C VAL A 72 1.06 17.45 -5.13
N GLU A 73 1.94 18.18 -5.83
CA GLU A 73 2.16 18.01 -7.27
C GLU A 73 2.74 16.62 -7.61
N ASN A 74 3.67 16.11 -6.80
CA ASN A 74 4.20 14.76 -6.98
C ASN A 74 3.12 13.70 -6.79
N MET A 75 2.20 13.86 -5.84
CA MET A 75 1.08 12.93 -5.65
C MET A 75 0.07 13.00 -6.80
N ARG A 76 -0.22 14.21 -7.34
CA ARG A 76 -1.04 14.36 -8.56
C ARG A 76 -0.42 13.63 -9.74
N TYR A 77 0.87 13.85 -9.97
CA TYR A 77 1.62 13.17 -11.02
C TYR A 77 1.62 11.65 -10.83
N ALA A 78 1.85 11.16 -9.60
CA ALA A 78 1.77 9.74 -9.28
C ALA A 78 0.39 9.14 -9.61
N TYR A 79 -0.69 9.86 -9.28
CA TYR A 79 -2.04 9.46 -9.67
C TYR A 79 -2.20 9.41 -11.19
N ASP A 80 -1.71 10.40 -11.92
CA ASP A 80 -1.79 10.45 -13.38
C ASP A 80 -0.96 9.34 -14.04
N CYS A 81 0.16 8.91 -13.41
CA CYS A 81 0.94 7.72 -13.79
C CYS A 81 0.26 6.37 -13.44
N GLY A 82 -0.90 6.37 -12.77
CA GLY A 82 -1.64 5.15 -12.44
C GLY A 82 -1.43 4.63 -11.02
N ILE A 83 -0.69 5.31 -10.16
CA ILE A 83 -0.61 4.97 -8.73
C ILE A 83 -1.97 5.28 -8.08
N ARG A 84 -2.51 4.29 -7.33
CA ARG A 84 -3.85 4.37 -6.73
C ARG A 84 -3.86 4.16 -5.22
N PHE A 85 -2.74 3.81 -4.61
CA PHE A 85 -2.61 3.61 -3.16
C PHE A 85 -1.83 4.77 -2.54
N PHE A 86 -2.44 5.49 -1.58
CA PHE A 86 -1.83 6.62 -0.87
C PHE A 86 -1.74 6.30 0.62
N ASP A 87 -0.50 6.20 1.14
CA ASP A 87 -0.22 5.79 2.50
C ASP A 87 0.18 6.97 3.38
N MET A 88 -0.55 7.12 4.47
CA MET A 88 -0.44 8.20 5.45
C MET A 88 -0.36 7.66 6.88
N ALA A 89 -0.26 8.56 7.82
CA ALA A 89 -0.54 8.32 9.25
C ALA A 89 -0.88 9.64 9.94
N ASP A 90 -1.61 9.57 11.06
CA ASP A 90 -1.86 10.74 11.92
C ASP A 90 -0.55 11.43 12.33
N SER A 91 0.45 10.64 12.73
CA SER A 91 1.76 11.15 13.14
C SER A 91 2.57 11.80 12.01
N TYR A 92 2.17 11.62 10.74
CA TYR A 92 2.83 12.27 9.58
C TYR A 92 2.26 13.66 9.31
N GLY A 93 1.00 13.95 9.71
CA GLY A 93 0.33 15.23 9.45
C GLY A 93 0.02 15.48 7.97
N THR A 94 -0.15 14.43 7.16
CA THR A 94 -0.20 14.54 5.70
C THR A 94 -1.59 14.34 5.09
N HIS A 95 -2.63 14.16 5.89
CA HIS A 95 -3.99 13.96 5.39
C HIS A 95 -4.43 15.09 4.45
N GLN A 96 -4.22 16.35 4.84
CA GLN A 96 -4.61 17.50 4.03
C GLN A 96 -3.82 17.63 2.71
N PHE A 97 -2.55 17.20 2.68
CA PHE A 97 -1.77 17.15 1.43
C PHE A 97 -2.35 16.14 0.45
N VAL A 98 -2.75 14.97 0.94
CA VAL A 98 -3.38 13.93 0.12
C VAL A 98 -4.76 14.36 -0.34
N ALA A 99 -5.57 14.96 0.53
CA ALA A 99 -6.88 15.52 0.17
C ALA A 99 -6.76 16.57 -0.95
N GLU A 100 -5.79 17.47 -0.86
CA GLU A 100 -5.53 18.49 -1.90
C GLU A 100 -5.02 17.86 -3.20
N ALA A 101 -4.15 16.86 -3.12
CA ALA A 101 -3.62 16.18 -4.31
C ALA A 101 -4.71 15.46 -5.09
N LEU A 102 -5.65 14.81 -4.40
CA LEU A 102 -6.71 13.99 -4.99
C LEU A 102 -8.03 14.76 -5.22
N LYS A 103 -8.05 16.05 -4.95
CA LYS A 103 -9.23 16.90 -5.17
C LYS A 103 -9.74 16.79 -6.60
N GLY A 104 -11.04 16.47 -6.75
CA GLY A 104 -11.69 16.30 -8.04
C GLY A 104 -11.48 14.94 -8.73
N LYS A 105 -10.68 14.04 -8.14
CA LYS A 105 -10.58 12.65 -8.64
C LYS A 105 -11.75 11.82 -8.08
N PRO A 106 -12.31 10.86 -8.84
CA PRO A 106 -13.37 9.97 -8.35
C PRO A 106 -12.90 9.20 -7.11
N ARG A 107 -13.68 9.21 -6.02
CA ARG A 107 -13.28 8.62 -4.73
C ARG A 107 -13.01 7.11 -4.80
N ASP A 108 -13.72 6.40 -5.64
CA ASP A 108 -13.58 4.96 -5.87
C ASP A 108 -12.39 4.59 -6.77
N SER A 109 -11.71 5.58 -7.35
CA SER A 109 -10.55 5.39 -8.20
C SER A 109 -9.22 5.32 -7.45
N TYR A 110 -9.20 5.50 -6.12
CA TYR A 110 -8.00 5.45 -5.30
C TYR A 110 -8.26 4.89 -3.90
N THR A 111 -7.21 4.41 -3.27
CA THR A 111 -7.19 3.80 -1.95
C THR A 111 -6.48 4.73 -0.96
N LEU A 112 -7.15 5.04 0.14
CA LEU A 112 -6.59 5.79 1.27
C LEU A 112 -6.22 4.84 2.40
N SER A 113 -4.95 4.79 2.77
CA SER A 113 -4.43 4.07 3.92
C SER A 113 -3.90 5.06 4.96
N THR A 114 -4.39 4.99 6.19
CA THR A 114 -3.86 5.79 7.30
C THR A 114 -3.60 4.94 8.53
N LYS A 115 -2.95 5.54 9.56
CA LYS A 115 -2.53 4.82 10.76
C LYS A 115 -2.78 5.63 12.00
N ILE A 116 -3.23 4.96 13.06
CA ILE A 116 -3.45 5.52 14.39
C ILE A 116 -2.23 5.28 15.25
N TRP A 117 -1.69 6.34 15.85
CA TRP A 117 -0.58 6.26 16.79
C TRP A 117 -1.08 5.93 18.19
N CYS A 118 -0.67 4.79 18.74
CA CYS A 118 -1.15 4.29 20.02
C CYS A 118 -0.10 4.35 21.17
N TYR A 119 1.17 4.61 20.85
CA TYR A 119 2.23 4.68 21.85
C TYR A 119 2.34 6.05 22.53
N PRO A 120 2.89 6.11 23.76
CA PRO A 120 3.37 7.37 24.34
C PRO A 120 4.40 8.04 23.42
N GLY A 121 4.39 9.37 23.34
CA GLY A 121 5.30 10.12 22.46
C GLY A 121 4.84 10.17 21.00
N GLY A 122 5.81 10.20 20.05
CA GLY A 122 5.52 10.25 18.61
C GLY A 122 4.88 11.54 18.10
N GLY A 123 4.79 12.58 18.98
CA GLY A 123 4.19 13.86 18.64
C GLY A 123 2.67 13.90 18.66
N ILE A 124 2.03 12.80 19.06
CA ILE A 124 0.58 12.77 19.27
C ILE A 124 0.32 12.95 20.77
N PRO A 125 -0.33 14.04 21.20
CA PRO A 125 -0.68 14.28 22.61
C PRO A 125 -1.52 13.12 23.17
N GLU A 126 -1.37 12.83 24.45
CA GLU A 126 -2.11 11.73 25.08
C GLU A 126 -3.62 11.85 24.91
N LYS A 127 -4.15 13.04 25.10
CA LYS A 127 -5.58 13.34 24.91
C LYS A 127 -6.09 13.11 23.48
N GLU A 128 -5.21 12.92 22.52
CA GLU A 128 -5.52 12.66 21.11
C GLU A 128 -5.22 11.20 20.70
N ARG A 129 -4.66 10.38 21.59
CA ARG A 129 -4.48 8.94 21.38
C ARG A 129 -5.75 8.16 21.75
N LEU A 130 -6.80 8.40 20.98
CA LEU A 130 -8.16 7.90 21.24
C LEU A 130 -8.42 6.59 20.47
N PRO A 131 -9.46 5.83 20.86
CA PRO A 131 -10.00 4.76 20.03
C PRO A 131 -10.40 5.23 18.63
N ALA A 132 -10.36 4.32 17.64
CA ALA A 132 -10.55 4.63 16.24
C ALA A 132 -11.90 5.32 15.93
N ASP A 133 -12.96 4.91 16.62
CA ASP A 133 -14.31 5.47 16.44
C ASP A 133 -14.44 6.93 16.91
N GLN A 134 -13.55 7.37 17.79
CA GLN A 134 -13.47 8.78 18.21
C GLN A 134 -12.54 9.63 17.33
N LEU A 135 -11.65 8.98 16.57
CA LEU A 135 -10.72 9.66 15.65
C LEU A 135 -11.26 9.78 14.23
N ILE A 136 -12.17 8.90 13.83
CA ILE A 136 -12.58 8.74 12.42
C ILE A 136 -13.15 10.02 11.83
N GLU A 137 -13.97 10.76 12.56
CA GLU A 137 -14.58 11.99 12.05
C GLU A 137 -13.55 13.05 11.72
N ARG A 138 -12.49 13.18 12.53
CA ARG A 138 -11.35 14.05 12.25
C ARG A 138 -10.63 13.63 10.98
N PHE A 139 -10.32 12.35 10.83
CA PHE A 139 -9.62 11.83 9.67
C PHE A 139 -10.43 12.00 8.38
N LEU A 140 -11.74 11.71 8.41
CA LEU A 140 -12.65 11.92 7.28
C LEU A 140 -12.71 13.40 6.87
N LYS A 141 -12.79 14.30 7.86
CA LYS A 141 -12.79 15.74 7.62
C LYS A 141 -11.46 16.23 7.02
N GLU A 142 -10.32 15.80 7.59
CA GLU A 142 -8.98 16.15 7.10
C GLU A 142 -8.73 15.64 5.67
N LEU A 143 -9.26 14.45 5.32
CA LEU A 143 -9.15 13.81 4.02
C LEU A 143 -10.25 14.25 3.03
N ASN A 144 -11.26 14.99 3.50
CA ASN A 144 -12.42 15.40 2.72
C ASN A 144 -13.09 14.21 2.00
N THR A 145 -13.46 13.18 2.76
CA THR A 145 -14.01 11.92 2.23
C THR A 145 -15.03 11.33 3.21
N ASP A 146 -15.93 10.48 2.70
CA ASP A 146 -16.95 9.79 3.49
C ASP A 146 -16.47 8.44 4.05
N TYR A 147 -15.35 7.90 3.55
CA TYR A 147 -14.77 6.65 4.05
C TYR A 147 -13.25 6.60 3.81
N ILE A 148 -12.57 5.76 4.60
CA ILE A 148 -11.16 5.42 4.44
C ILE A 148 -11.07 3.94 4.08
N ASP A 149 -10.20 3.56 3.14
CA ASP A 149 -10.11 2.16 2.73
C ASP A 149 -9.42 1.30 3.78
N LEU A 150 -8.32 1.77 4.35
CA LEU A 150 -7.53 1.01 5.32
C LEU A 150 -7.09 1.87 6.51
N ILE A 151 -7.43 1.45 7.72
CA ILE A 151 -6.87 2.02 8.96
C ILE A 151 -5.99 0.98 9.65
N ASN A 152 -4.80 1.40 10.09
CA ASN A 152 -3.82 0.54 10.74
C ASN A 152 -3.50 1.01 12.15
N ILE A 153 -3.22 0.08 13.05
CA ILE A 153 -2.47 0.38 14.27
C ILE A 153 -1.02 0.61 13.87
N HIS A 154 -0.46 1.77 14.24
CA HIS A 154 0.82 2.24 13.76
C HIS A 154 1.98 1.69 14.58
N CYS A 155 3.02 1.21 13.88
CA CYS A 155 4.34 1.02 14.46
C CYS A 155 4.41 -0.05 15.57
N LEU A 156 3.93 -1.27 15.30
CA LEU A 156 4.04 -2.36 16.27
C LEU A 156 5.51 -2.70 16.57
N MET A 157 5.95 -2.46 17.81
CA MET A 157 7.34 -2.58 18.24
C MET A 157 7.62 -3.77 19.17
N SER A 158 6.59 -4.50 19.61
CA SER A 158 6.75 -5.61 20.56
C SER A 158 5.68 -6.69 20.36
N PRO A 159 5.94 -7.93 20.82
CA PRO A 159 5.01 -9.06 20.64
C PRO A 159 3.72 -8.94 21.46
N ASP A 160 3.69 -8.12 22.51
CA ASP A 160 2.54 -7.87 23.39
C ASP A 160 1.51 -6.90 22.80
N TRP A 161 1.67 -6.52 21.53
CA TRP A 161 0.81 -5.53 20.88
C TRP A 161 -0.68 -5.92 20.88
N VAL A 162 -0.99 -7.21 20.85
CA VAL A 162 -2.38 -7.69 20.85
C VAL A 162 -3.06 -7.25 22.14
N GLU A 163 -2.51 -7.62 23.30
CA GLU A 163 -3.03 -7.24 24.63
C GLU A 163 -3.02 -5.72 24.81
N ARG A 164 -1.93 -5.07 24.36
CA ARG A 164 -1.72 -3.64 24.55
C ARG A 164 -2.69 -2.77 23.75
N PHE A 165 -3.12 -3.22 22.57
CA PHE A 165 -3.94 -2.46 21.63
C PHE A 165 -5.30 -3.10 21.34
N GLU A 166 -5.70 -4.12 22.09
CA GLU A 166 -7.02 -4.77 21.97
C GLU A 166 -8.18 -3.76 22.05
N TYR A 167 -8.02 -2.69 22.81
CA TYR A 167 -9.02 -1.61 22.91
C TYR A 167 -9.34 -0.91 21.58
N GLN A 168 -8.52 -1.09 20.55
CA GLN A 168 -8.77 -0.59 19.18
C GLN A 168 -9.60 -1.55 18.32
N PHE A 169 -9.65 -2.83 18.66
CA PHE A 169 -10.21 -3.86 17.79
C PHE A 169 -11.71 -3.68 17.58
N GLU A 170 -12.46 -3.60 18.68
CA GLU A 170 -13.92 -3.40 18.60
C GLU A 170 -14.29 -2.06 17.95
N PRO A 171 -13.66 -0.91 18.26
CA PRO A 171 -13.88 0.35 17.55
C PRO A 171 -13.67 0.23 16.05
N MET A 172 -12.58 -0.38 15.57
CA MET A 172 -12.32 -0.55 14.14
C MET A 172 -13.33 -1.48 13.47
N GLU A 173 -13.75 -2.57 14.14
CA GLU A 173 -14.82 -3.45 13.64
C GLU A 173 -16.16 -2.71 13.52
N LYS A 174 -16.51 -1.85 14.47
CA LYS A 174 -17.70 -1.00 14.38
C LYS A 174 -17.65 -0.06 13.19
N LEU A 175 -16.50 0.56 12.94
CA LEU A 175 -16.29 1.43 11.78
C LEU A 175 -16.44 0.67 10.46
N LYS A 176 -15.88 -0.54 10.38
CA LYS A 176 -16.00 -1.44 9.22
C LYS A 176 -17.45 -1.82 8.95
N LYS A 177 -18.20 -2.22 9.98
CA LYS A 177 -19.64 -2.52 9.87
C LYS A 177 -20.48 -1.31 9.42
N ARG A 178 -20.07 -0.09 9.79
CA ARG A 178 -20.73 1.16 9.36
C ARG A 178 -20.32 1.62 7.97
N GLY A 179 -19.36 0.96 7.32
CA GLY A 179 -18.83 1.35 6.02
C GLY A 179 -17.92 2.58 6.02
N LEU A 180 -17.51 3.06 7.20
CA LEU A 180 -16.59 4.20 7.33
C LEU A 180 -15.13 3.79 7.08
N ILE A 181 -14.82 2.50 7.22
CA ILE A 181 -13.58 1.89 6.75
C ILE A 181 -13.90 0.59 6.00
N ARG A 182 -13.03 0.17 5.08
CA ARG A 182 -13.18 -1.08 4.34
C ARG A 182 -12.39 -2.23 4.96
N ALA A 183 -11.22 -1.93 5.55
CA ALA A 183 -10.36 -2.89 6.19
C ALA A 183 -9.58 -2.24 7.34
N HIS A 184 -9.08 -3.06 8.24
CA HIS A 184 -8.15 -2.67 9.29
C HIS A 184 -6.91 -3.55 9.30
N GLY A 185 -5.83 -3.02 9.85
CA GLY A 185 -4.56 -3.73 9.84
C GLY A 185 -3.53 -3.14 10.79
N VAL A 186 -2.28 -3.44 10.50
CA VAL A 186 -1.15 -3.03 11.35
C VAL A 186 0.07 -2.63 10.52
N SER A 187 0.94 -1.78 11.07
CA SER A 187 2.27 -1.56 10.52
C SER A 187 3.34 -2.05 11.50
N CYS A 188 4.16 -3.01 11.07
CA CYS A 188 5.12 -3.68 11.95
C CYS A 188 6.50 -3.03 11.89
N HIS A 189 7.08 -2.82 13.07
CA HIS A 189 8.41 -2.27 13.28
C HIS A 189 9.25 -3.14 14.22
N ALA A 190 8.82 -4.39 14.43
CA ALA A 190 9.57 -5.46 15.07
C ALA A 190 9.18 -6.80 14.44
N ARG A 191 10.16 -7.68 14.21
CA ARG A 191 9.96 -9.01 13.63
C ARG A 191 8.95 -9.84 14.43
N THR A 192 9.11 -9.90 15.74
CA THR A 192 8.22 -10.67 16.63
C THR A 192 6.77 -10.17 16.59
N ALA A 193 6.56 -8.88 16.48
CA ALA A 193 5.21 -8.32 16.28
C ALA A 193 4.63 -8.72 14.93
N ALA A 194 5.45 -8.72 13.87
CA ALA A 194 5.03 -9.10 12.53
C ALA A 194 4.69 -10.60 12.42
N GLU A 195 5.43 -11.48 13.08
CA GLU A 195 5.16 -12.93 13.16
C GLU A 195 3.78 -13.22 13.78
N ILE A 196 3.39 -12.46 14.81
CA ILE A 196 2.07 -12.56 15.43
C ILE A 196 1.00 -11.98 14.50
N ALA A 197 1.23 -10.80 13.93
CA ALA A 197 0.30 -10.13 13.03
C ALA A 197 -0.04 -10.98 11.81
N ALA A 198 0.95 -11.69 11.24
CA ALA A 198 0.76 -12.58 10.10
C ALA A 198 -0.26 -13.71 10.34
N LYS A 199 -0.49 -14.06 11.61
CA LYS A 199 -1.42 -15.15 12.01
C LYS A 199 -2.69 -14.63 12.69
N HIS A 200 -2.68 -13.40 13.19
CA HIS A 200 -3.76 -12.90 14.04
C HIS A 200 -5.05 -12.68 13.24
N PRO A 201 -6.20 -13.27 13.62
CA PRO A 201 -7.43 -13.27 12.81
C PRO A 201 -8.03 -11.88 12.58
N TRP A 202 -7.83 -10.94 13.51
CA TRP A 202 -8.32 -9.58 13.38
C TRP A 202 -7.61 -8.78 12.27
N VAL A 203 -6.39 -9.11 11.88
CA VAL A 203 -5.60 -8.36 10.88
C VAL A 203 -6.08 -8.68 9.47
N ASP A 204 -6.63 -7.72 8.74
CA ASP A 204 -6.96 -7.84 7.31
C ASP A 204 -5.71 -7.61 6.42
N SER A 205 -4.81 -6.68 6.83
CA SER A 205 -3.56 -6.41 6.11
C SER A 205 -2.43 -5.96 7.03
N MET A 206 -1.19 -6.10 6.57
CA MET A 206 -0.03 -5.71 7.35
C MET A 206 1.06 -5.04 6.50
N HIS A 207 1.75 -4.07 7.09
CA HIS A 207 2.93 -3.46 6.51
C HIS A 207 4.18 -4.14 7.07
N LEU A 208 5.12 -4.51 6.18
CA LEU A 208 6.41 -5.10 6.50
C LEU A 208 7.55 -4.27 5.88
N ARG A 209 8.69 -4.22 6.56
CA ARG A 209 9.91 -3.61 6.06
C ARG A 209 10.71 -4.62 5.24
N LEU A 210 10.97 -4.33 3.96
CA LEU A 210 11.76 -5.22 3.11
C LEU A 210 12.52 -4.45 2.04
N ASN A 211 13.82 -4.71 1.91
CA ASN A 211 14.68 -4.24 0.81
C ASN A 211 15.92 -5.15 0.69
N SER A 212 16.63 -5.05 -0.44
CA SER A 212 17.79 -5.92 -0.71
C SER A 212 19.04 -5.59 0.12
N GLU A 213 19.12 -4.37 0.67
CA GLU A 213 20.30 -3.85 1.36
C GLU A 213 20.22 -4.00 2.89
N ARG A 214 19.11 -4.57 3.39
CA ARG A 214 18.82 -4.73 4.84
C ARG A 214 18.74 -3.42 5.63
N GLU A 215 18.49 -2.33 4.93
CA GLU A 215 18.38 -1.00 5.54
C GLU A 215 17.05 -0.83 6.27
N LYS A 216 17.11 -0.47 7.57
CA LYS A 216 15.91 -0.23 8.40
C LYS A 216 14.90 -1.39 8.36
N MET A 217 15.36 -2.61 8.27
CA MET A 217 14.57 -3.83 8.33
C MET A 217 14.51 -4.40 9.75
N ASP A 218 13.53 -5.23 10.01
CA ASP A 218 13.30 -5.90 11.30
C ASP A 218 13.64 -7.40 11.15
N GLY A 219 14.89 -7.71 10.90
CA GLY A 219 15.40 -9.03 10.59
C GLY A 219 16.04 -9.09 9.20
N ASP A 220 16.39 -10.28 8.73
CA ASP A 220 16.94 -10.47 7.40
C ASP A 220 15.85 -10.64 6.33
N TRP A 221 16.29 -10.76 5.08
CA TRP A 221 15.42 -10.93 3.93
C TRP A 221 14.53 -12.19 4.05
N ASP A 222 15.14 -13.34 4.33
CA ASP A 222 14.44 -14.63 4.36
C ASP A 222 13.41 -14.70 5.48
N GLN A 223 13.73 -14.13 6.65
CA GLN A 223 12.82 -14.03 7.78
C GLN A 223 11.57 -13.19 7.42
N ASN A 224 11.75 -12.03 6.79
CA ASN A 224 10.64 -11.17 6.39
C ASN A 224 9.82 -11.78 5.24
N VAL A 225 10.45 -12.47 4.29
CA VAL A 225 9.76 -13.22 3.23
C VAL A 225 8.93 -14.36 3.83
N ALA A 226 9.44 -15.08 4.83
CA ALA A 226 8.70 -16.13 5.53
C ALA A 226 7.46 -15.57 6.26
N ILE A 227 7.57 -14.40 6.89
CA ILE A 227 6.44 -13.70 7.52
C ILE A 227 5.41 -13.28 6.47
N ALA A 228 5.84 -12.69 5.36
CA ALA A 228 4.96 -12.32 4.25
C ALA A 228 4.21 -13.52 3.69
N LYS A 229 4.90 -14.66 3.49
CA LYS A 229 4.31 -15.93 3.08
C LYS A 229 3.22 -16.37 4.07
N THR A 230 3.55 -16.42 5.36
CA THR A 230 2.60 -16.78 6.42
C THR A 230 1.37 -15.87 6.40
N ALA A 231 1.55 -14.56 6.21
CA ALA A 231 0.44 -13.61 6.10
C ALA A 231 -0.46 -13.92 4.89
N LYS A 232 0.12 -14.20 3.72
CA LYS A 232 -0.65 -14.58 2.52
C LYS A 232 -1.39 -15.91 2.71
N GLU A 233 -0.77 -16.91 3.32
CA GLU A 233 -1.41 -18.20 3.64
C GLU A 233 -2.60 -18.03 4.61
N ASN A 234 -2.59 -17.00 5.45
CA ASN A 234 -3.71 -16.62 6.33
C ASN A 234 -4.65 -15.57 5.70
N GLY A 235 -4.61 -15.39 4.37
CA GLY A 235 -5.54 -14.53 3.62
C GLY A 235 -5.36 -13.03 3.82
N LYS A 236 -4.19 -12.59 4.32
CA LYS A 236 -3.94 -11.18 4.62
C LYS A 236 -3.33 -10.43 3.43
N GLY A 237 -3.66 -9.13 3.32
CA GLY A 237 -2.94 -8.21 2.46
C GLY A 237 -1.54 -7.91 2.99
N VAL A 238 -0.54 -7.88 2.10
CA VAL A 238 0.85 -7.59 2.46
C VAL A 238 1.33 -6.36 1.72
N ILE A 239 1.68 -5.33 2.49
CA ILE A 239 2.21 -4.05 2.00
C ILE A 239 3.68 -3.97 2.41
N ILE A 240 4.56 -3.84 1.42
CA ILE A 240 5.99 -3.68 1.68
C ILE A 240 6.34 -2.19 1.77
N MET A 241 6.93 -1.80 2.87
CA MET A 241 7.49 -0.47 3.11
C MET A 241 9.02 -0.50 3.22
N LYS A 242 9.66 0.67 3.19
CA LYS A 242 11.12 0.84 3.25
C LYS A 242 11.87 0.16 2.09
N VAL A 243 11.22 0.01 0.93
CA VAL A 243 11.82 -0.55 -0.30
C VAL A 243 13.15 0.13 -0.65
N LEU A 244 13.27 1.45 -0.42
CA LEU A 244 14.47 2.25 -0.62
C LEU A 244 15.13 2.68 0.71
N GLY A 245 14.94 1.91 1.79
CA GLY A 245 15.58 2.17 3.09
C GLY A 245 15.26 3.54 3.70
N GLU A 246 14.13 4.17 3.35
CA GLU A 246 13.78 5.55 3.76
C GLU A 246 14.81 6.57 3.26
N GLY A 247 15.36 6.37 2.07
CA GLY A 247 16.34 7.23 1.44
C GLY A 247 17.80 6.86 1.73
N THR A 248 18.10 5.83 2.53
CA THR A 248 19.48 5.32 2.73
C THR A 248 20.00 4.59 1.51
N ILE A 249 19.12 3.92 0.74
CA ILE A 249 19.47 3.32 -0.55
C ILE A 249 19.36 4.42 -1.62
N ASN A 250 20.43 5.20 -1.77
CA ASN A 250 20.43 6.46 -2.53
C ASN A 250 21.19 6.41 -3.87
N THR A 251 21.91 5.31 -4.17
CA THR A 251 22.56 5.14 -5.48
C THR A 251 21.56 4.59 -6.50
N PRO A 252 21.64 4.98 -7.80
CA PRO A 252 20.76 4.45 -8.85
C PRO A 252 20.78 2.91 -8.90
N GLU A 253 21.96 2.30 -8.82
CA GLU A 253 22.13 0.85 -8.84
C GLU A 253 21.50 0.16 -7.61
N GLY A 254 21.65 0.75 -6.43
CA GLY A 254 21.05 0.26 -5.18
C GLY A 254 19.52 0.35 -5.24
N ARG A 255 18.98 1.50 -5.67
CA ARG A 255 17.54 1.67 -5.86
C ARG A 255 16.98 0.65 -6.85
N LYS A 256 17.65 0.46 -7.99
CA LYS A 256 17.26 -0.53 -9.01
C LYS A 256 17.28 -1.95 -8.43
N ARG A 257 18.41 -2.37 -7.81
CA ARG A 257 18.52 -3.70 -7.19
C ARG A 257 17.40 -3.96 -6.19
N SER A 258 17.18 -3.02 -5.27
CA SER A 258 16.16 -3.18 -4.24
C SER A 258 14.75 -3.23 -4.82
N THR A 259 14.42 -2.32 -5.74
CA THR A 259 13.11 -2.30 -6.39
C THR A 259 12.83 -3.62 -7.13
N ILE A 260 13.79 -4.11 -7.94
CA ILE A 260 13.64 -5.37 -8.66
C ILE A 260 13.50 -6.55 -7.70
N ALA A 261 14.34 -6.64 -6.66
CA ALA A 261 14.29 -7.72 -5.68
C ALA A 261 12.92 -7.79 -4.98
N VAL A 262 12.42 -6.64 -4.51
CA VAL A 262 11.10 -6.58 -3.87
C VAL A 262 9.98 -6.83 -4.88
N THR A 263 10.09 -6.34 -6.11
CA THR A 263 9.09 -6.60 -7.17
C THR A 263 8.93 -8.09 -7.43
N ARG A 264 10.00 -8.86 -7.43
CA ARG A 264 10.01 -10.31 -7.67
C ARG A 264 9.62 -11.15 -6.46
N MET A 265 9.51 -10.58 -5.27
CA MET A 265 9.08 -11.31 -4.07
C MET A 265 7.59 -11.66 -4.17
N PRO A 266 7.20 -12.96 -4.14
CA PRO A 266 5.85 -13.40 -4.55
C PRO A 266 4.75 -13.13 -3.51
N TYR A 267 5.12 -12.81 -2.26
CA TYR A 267 4.18 -12.72 -1.13
C TYR A 267 3.83 -11.29 -0.75
N LYS A 268 3.82 -10.37 -1.72
CA LYS A 268 3.39 -8.98 -1.54
C LYS A 268 2.20 -8.65 -2.43
N ASP A 269 1.45 -7.63 -2.04
CA ASP A 269 0.42 -7.02 -2.87
C ASP A 269 0.84 -5.61 -3.30
N VAL A 270 1.27 -4.78 -2.35
CA VAL A 270 1.62 -3.37 -2.60
C VAL A 270 3.04 -3.07 -2.10
N MET A 271 3.76 -2.22 -2.84
CA MET A 271 5.02 -1.59 -2.42
C MET A 271 4.78 -0.09 -2.23
N ILE A 272 5.09 0.47 -1.06
CA ILE A 272 4.96 1.91 -0.81
C ILE A 272 6.33 2.58 -0.76
N VAL A 273 6.45 3.70 -1.50
CA VAL A 273 7.66 4.53 -1.55
C VAL A 273 7.28 6.01 -1.47
N GLY A 274 8.07 6.79 -0.76
CA GLY A 274 7.97 8.25 -0.78
C GLY A 274 8.79 8.83 -1.92
N PHE A 275 8.21 9.78 -2.65
CA PHE A 275 8.85 10.42 -3.80
C PHE A 275 8.99 11.94 -3.56
N GLU A 276 10.17 12.48 -3.82
CA GLU A 276 10.47 13.90 -3.65
C GLU A 276 10.48 14.66 -4.99
N ALA A 277 10.46 13.95 -6.12
CA ALA A 277 10.41 14.51 -7.47
C ALA A 277 9.68 13.54 -8.42
N LYS A 278 9.15 14.07 -9.53
CA LYS A 278 8.49 13.28 -10.58
C LYS A 278 9.42 12.24 -11.18
N GLN A 279 10.68 12.59 -11.39
CA GLN A 279 11.71 11.69 -11.93
C GLN A 279 11.94 10.46 -11.03
N HIS A 280 11.76 10.58 -9.71
CA HIS A 280 11.85 9.44 -8.80
C HIS A 280 10.68 8.47 -8.97
N ILE A 281 9.50 8.97 -9.37
CA ILE A 281 8.33 8.16 -9.69
C ILE A 281 8.60 7.38 -10.98
N ASP A 282 9.07 8.07 -12.03
CA ASP A 282 9.37 7.48 -13.32
C ASP A 282 10.43 6.38 -13.17
N GLU A 283 11.57 6.67 -12.53
CA GLU A 283 12.64 5.69 -12.25
C GLU A 283 12.12 4.47 -11.50
N PHE A 284 11.30 4.69 -10.47
CA PHE A 284 10.78 3.58 -9.68
C PHE A 284 9.85 2.69 -10.50
N LEU A 285 8.94 3.27 -11.29
CA LEU A 285 8.02 2.52 -12.16
C LEU A 285 8.76 1.76 -13.26
N GLU A 286 9.82 2.33 -13.85
CA GLU A 286 10.69 1.65 -14.80
C GLU A 286 11.37 0.43 -14.17
N ASN A 287 11.92 0.56 -12.97
CA ASN A 287 12.55 -0.53 -12.23
C ASN A 287 11.53 -1.64 -11.85
N VAL A 288 10.29 -1.26 -11.51
CA VAL A 288 9.20 -2.24 -11.26
C VAL A 288 8.86 -2.98 -12.56
N ALA A 289 8.72 -2.27 -13.69
CA ALA A 289 8.45 -2.90 -14.98
C ALA A 289 9.54 -3.88 -15.40
N GLU A 290 10.81 -3.55 -15.14
CA GLU A 290 11.94 -4.47 -15.38
C GLU A 290 11.85 -5.70 -14.48
N GLY A 291 11.55 -5.52 -13.18
CA GLY A 291 11.39 -6.61 -12.22
C GLY A 291 10.29 -7.60 -12.63
N LEU A 292 9.15 -7.10 -13.11
CA LEU A 292 8.03 -7.92 -13.59
C LEU A 292 8.40 -8.73 -14.84
N LYS A 293 9.15 -8.14 -15.79
CA LYS A 293 9.63 -8.85 -16.98
C LYS A 293 10.62 -9.97 -16.66
N LEU A 294 11.41 -9.81 -15.59
CA LEU A 294 12.35 -10.83 -15.12
C LEU A 294 11.65 -11.97 -14.37
N GLU A 295 10.48 -11.73 -13.77
CA GLU A 295 9.66 -12.75 -13.12
C GLU A 295 8.94 -13.63 -14.15
N ALA A 296 8.53 -13.07 -15.29
CA ALA A 296 7.80 -13.75 -16.36
C ALA A 296 8.67 -14.70 -17.24
N LYS A 297 10.00 -14.68 -17.08
CA LYS A 297 10.94 -15.58 -17.76
C LYS A 297 11.31 -16.78 -16.91
#